data_6f6203afeabbe75e64da8e9bd92e1bd9
#
_entry.id   6f6203afeabbe75e64da8e9bd92e1bd9
#
_cell.length_a   1.000
_cell.length_b   1.000
_cell.length_c   1.000
_cell.angle_alpha   90.00
_cell.angle_beta   90.00
_cell.angle_gamma   90.00
#
_symmetry.space_group_name_H-M   'P 1'
#
loop_
_entity.id
_entity.type
_entity.pdbx_description
1 polymer ?
#
loop_
_entity_poly.entity_id
_entity_poly.type
_entity_poly.pdbx_seq_one_letter_code
_entity_poly.pdbx_strand_id
1 'polypeptide(L)'
;MNTIFQRTNISEPALFSPCDTTKQIDGFPEICVSTFSENIIQKFSSLNTTQKIAELYTANGVIPVYKIRYKDTDIAFYLSRVGAPACVVGFEEIVAMGAKKFVLFGSCGVLDDDSVKDKLIIPISAIRDEGTSYHYIAPSPEIEADPHSVKILENVLSNCGYPYIKGKTWTSDAIYRYNV
;
A
#
# COMPACT_ATOMS: atom_id res chain seq x y z
N MET A 1 -28.76 -7.83 9.91
CA MET A 1 -27.38 -7.79 9.36
C MET A 1 -26.85 -6.39 9.60
N ASN A 2 -25.81 -6.22 10.40
CA ASN A 2 -25.23 -4.90 10.64
C ASN A 2 -24.45 -4.44 9.39
N THR A 3 -24.54 -3.15 9.07
CA THR A 3 -23.71 -2.58 8.01
C THR A 3 -22.23 -2.59 8.41
N ILE A 4 -21.33 -2.43 7.43
CA ILE A 4 -19.87 -2.37 7.70
C ILE A 4 -19.50 -1.30 8.74
N PHE A 5 -20.25 -0.19 8.79
CA PHE A 5 -20.06 0.89 9.77
C PHE A 5 -20.51 0.55 11.19
N GLN A 6 -21.16 -0.60 11.38
CA GLN A 6 -21.70 -1.07 12.67
C GLN A 6 -21.03 -2.38 13.11
N ARG A 7 -20.03 -2.88 12.38
CA ARG A 7 -19.35 -4.11 12.75
C ARG A 7 -18.54 -3.91 14.04
N THR A 8 -18.81 -4.78 15.01
CA THR A 8 -18.06 -4.85 16.27
C THR A 8 -17.18 -6.10 16.37
N ASN A 9 -17.44 -7.12 15.54
CA ASN A 9 -16.74 -8.41 15.56
C ASN A 9 -15.77 -8.56 14.40
N ILE A 10 -14.71 -7.75 14.40
CA ILE A 10 -13.64 -7.82 13.39
C ILE A 10 -12.66 -8.97 13.68
N SER A 11 -12.70 -9.52 14.89
CA SER A 11 -11.85 -10.64 15.31
C SER A 11 -12.39 -12.02 14.90
N GLU A 12 -13.60 -12.09 14.33
CA GLU A 12 -14.12 -13.36 13.81
C GLU A 12 -13.32 -13.77 12.56
N PRO A 13 -12.93 -15.07 12.46
CA PRO A 13 -12.20 -15.54 11.30
C PRO A 13 -13.04 -15.37 10.02
N ALA A 14 -12.39 -14.98 8.94
CA ALA A 14 -13.01 -14.92 7.63
C ALA A 14 -13.41 -16.35 7.16
N LEU A 15 -14.40 -16.44 6.28
CA LEU A 15 -14.83 -17.72 5.68
C LEU A 15 -13.70 -18.36 4.86
N PHE A 16 -12.85 -17.55 4.27
CA PHE A 16 -11.63 -17.96 3.57
C PHE A 16 -10.57 -16.86 3.72
N SER A 17 -9.33 -17.25 3.63
CA SER A 17 -8.17 -16.37 3.74
C SER A 17 -7.39 -16.32 2.42
N PRO A 18 -6.51 -15.34 2.22
CA PRO A 18 -5.63 -15.31 1.05
C PRO A 18 -4.81 -16.59 0.89
N CYS A 19 -4.44 -17.27 1.98
CA CYS A 19 -3.69 -18.52 1.95
C CYS A 19 -4.47 -19.70 1.37
N ASP A 20 -5.80 -19.62 1.27
CA ASP A 20 -6.63 -20.67 0.65
C ASP A 20 -6.54 -20.62 -0.89
N THR A 21 -6.21 -19.47 -1.45
CA THR A 21 -6.13 -19.23 -2.91
C THR A 21 -4.73 -18.93 -3.39
N THR A 22 -3.87 -18.39 -2.54
CA THR A 22 -2.51 -17.96 -2.86
C THR A 22 -1.50 -18.80 -2.09
N LYS A 23 -0.62 -19.47 -2.82
CA LYS A 23 0.43 -20.31 -2.20
C LYS A 23 1.61 -19.47 -1.76
N GLN A 24 2.17 -19.83 -0.61
CA GLN A 24 3.48 -19.34 -0.20
C GLN A 24 4.55 -19.73 -1.22
N ILE A 25 5.47 -18.83 -1.49
CA ILE A 25 6.58 -19.02 -2.45
C ILE A 25 7.88 -19.09 -1.64
N ASP A 26 8.60 -20.18 -1.77
CA ASP A 26 9.89 -20.36 -1.09
C ASP A 26 10.90 -19.29 -1.57
N GLY A 27 11.51 -18.59 -0.63
CA GLY A 27 12.46 -17.52 -0.92
C GLY A 27 11.82 -16.23 -1.43
N PHE A 28 10.50 -16.04 -1.26
CA PHE A 28 9.86 -14.77 -1.57
C PHE A 28 10.48 -13.64 -0.72
N PRO A 29 10.78 -12.46 -1.31
CA PRO A 29 11.37 -11.35 -0.56
C PRO A 29 10.47 -10.89 0.59
N GLU A 30 11.06 -10.73 1.79
CA GLU A 30 10.31 -10.22 2.94
C GLU A 30 9.89 -8.75 2.80
N ILE A 31 10.61 -7.97 1.98
CA ILE A 31 10.30 -6.56 1.73
C ILE A 31 9.61 -6.47 0.37
N CYS A 32 8.48 -5.80 0.36
CA CYS A 32 7.74 -5.51 -0.86
C CYS A 32 7.50 -4.00 -1.01
N VAL A 33 7.80 -3.48 -2.19
CA VAL A 33 7.52 -2.10 -2.59
C VAL A 33 6.37 -2.09 -3.58
N SER A 34 5.40 -1.24 -3.37
CA SER A 34 4.27 -1.07 -4.28
C SER A 34 4.08 0.39 -4.66
N THR A 35 3.68 0.64 -5.90
CA THR A 35 3.38 1.98 -6.40
C THR A 35 2.21 1.93 -7.37
N PHE A 36 1.55 3.06 -7.57
CA PHE A 36 0.49 3.23 -8.56
C PHE A 36 1.00 3.72 -9.92
N SER A 37 2.32 3.86 -10.10
CA SER A 37 2.94 4.36 -11.32
C SER A 37 3.43 3.24 -12.23
N GLU A 38 2.72 3.02 -13.33
CA GLU A 38 3.14 2.08 -14.39
C GLU A 38 4.55 2.40 -14.92
N ASN A 39 4.86 3.69 -15.13
CA ASN A 39 6.17 4.10 -15.62
C ASN A 39 7.33 3.69 -14.70
N ILE A 40 7.10 3.72 -13.38
CA ILE A 40 8.11 3.28 -12.41
C ILE A 40 8.28 1.77 -12.50
N ILE A 41 7.19 1.02 -12.56
CA ILE A 41 7.25 -0.43 -12.71
C ILE A 41 7.99 -0.80 -14.01
N GLN A 42 7.66 -0.21 -15.15
CA GLN A 42 8.33 -0.46 -16.41
C GLN A 42 9.82 -0.16 -16.35
N LYS A 43 10.21 0.97 -15.73
CA LYS A 43 11.61 1.35 -15.56
C LYS A 43 12.40 0.30 -14.80
N PHE A 44 11.88 -0.20 -13.68
CA PHE A 44 12.60 -1.19 -12.86
C PHE A 44 12.47 -2.61 -13.40
N SER A 45 11.35 -2.97 -14.01
CA SER A 45 11.16 -4.31 -14.61
C SER A 45 12.03 -4.55 -15.85
N SER A 46 12.44 -3.49 -16.55
CA SER A 46 13.33 -3.59 -17.72
C SER A 46 14.82 -3.76 -17.37
N LEU A 47 15.20 -3.69 -16.09
CA LEU A 47 16.60 -3.89 -15.70
C LEU A 47 16.98 -5.38 -15.80
N ASN A 48 18.19 -5.65 -16.29
CA ASN A 48 18.71 -7.02 -16.46
C ASN A 48 18.82 -7.80 -15.13
N THR A 49 18.80 -7.11 -14.00
CA THR A 49 18.84 -7.70 -12.65
C THR A 49 17.47 -8.03 -12.09
N THR A 50 16.40 -7.68 -12.80
CA THR A 50 15.03 -7.90 -12.37
C THR A 50 14.50 -9.24 -12.89
N GLN A 51 13.77 -9.95 -12.04
CA GLN A 51 13.12 -11.22 -12.35
C GLN A 51 11.64 -11.14 -12.02
N LYS A 52 10.77 -11.64 -12.91
CA LYS A 52 9.38 -11.89 -12.57
C LYS A 52 9.31 -13.15 -11.71
N ILE A 53 8.72 -13.07 -10.52
CA ILE A 53 8.69 -14.15 -9.53
C ILE A 53 7.28 -14.66 -9.22
N ALA A 54 6.25 -13.87 -9.52
CA ALA A 54 4.85 -14.21 -9.28
C ALA A 54 3.91 -13.38 -10.15
N GLU A 55 2.63 -13.64 -10.03
CA GLU A 55 1.55 -12.89 -10.68
C GLU A 55 0.34 -12.79 -9.74
N LEU A 56 -0.31 -11.63 -9.74
CA LEU A 56 -1.61 -11.42 -9.12
C LEU A 56 -2.68 -11.48 -10.20
N TYR A 57 -3.64 -12.37 -10.05
CA TYR A 57 -4.71 -12.58 -11.03
C TYR A 57 -5.96 -11.82 -10.63
N THR A 58 -6.47 -11.01 -11.51
CA THR A 58 -7.67 -10.23 -11.25
C THR A 58 -8.59 -10.22 -12.48
N ALA A 59 -9.85 -9.84 -12.29
CA ALA A 59 -10.81 -9.68 -13.37
C ALA A 59 -10.37 -8.68 -14.45
N ASN A 60 -9.48 -7.74 -14.11
CA ASN A 60 -8.97 -6.71 -15.04
C ASN A 60 -7.61 -7.09 -15.65
N GLY A 61 -7.18 -8.34 -15.53
CA GLY A 61 -5.91 -8.84 -16.05
C GLY A 61 -4.91 -9.21 -14.96
N VAL A 62 -3.71 -9.54 -15.40
CA VAL A 62 -2.62 -10.05 -14.57
C VAL A 62 -1.66 -8.93 -14.22
N ILE A 63 -1.26 -8.87 -12.96
CA ILE A 63 -0.22 -7.95 -12.48
C ILE A 63 1.03 -8.76 -12.17
N PRO A 64 2.13 -8.57 -12.89
CA PRO A 64 3.38 -9.25 -12.57
C PRO A 64 3.99 -8.72 -11.27
N VAL A 65 4.55 -9.64 -10.50
CA VAL A 65 5.35 -9.35 -9.31
C VAL A 65 6.79 -9.62 -9.64
N TYR A 66 7.63 -8.64 -9.42
CA TYR A 66 9.04 -8.68 -9.75
C TYR A 66 9.90 -8.74 -8.49
N LYS A 67 11.12 -9.23 -8.64
CA LYS A 67 12.19 -9.18 -7.66
C LYS A 67 13.40 -8.47 -8.22
N ILE A 68 13.99 -7.60 -7.42
CA ILE A 68 15.26 -6.94 -7.70
C ILE A 68 16.18 -7.04 -6.49
N ARG A 69 17.47 -7.16 -6.75
CA ARG A 69 18.50 -7.09 -5.70
C ARG A 69 18.92 -5.64 -5.50
N TYR A 70 18.78 -5.14 -4.29
CA TYR A 70 19.30 -3.84 -3.89
C TYR A 70 20.27 -4.00 -2.73
N LYS A 71 21.55 -3.69 -2.98
CA LYS A 71 22.64 -4.02 -2.06
C LYS A 71 22.58 -5.54 -1.76
N ASP A 72 22.49 -5.91 -0.49
CA ASP A 72 22.44 -7.30 -0.06
C ASP A 72 21.03 -7.83 0.24
N THR A 73 20.00 -7.11 -0.20
CA THR A 73 18.60 -7.44 0.10
C THR A 73 17.79 -7.64 -1.17
N ASP A 74 17.04 -8.73 -1.24
CA ASP A 74 16.05 -8.94 -2.27
C ASP A 74 14.78 -8.17 -1.92
N ILE A 75 14.24 -7.45 -2.88
CA ILE A 75 13.03 -6.64 -2.76
C ILE A 75 12.03 -7.09 -3.82
N ALA A 76 10.82 -7.44 -3.40
CA ALA A 76 9.70 -7.62 -4.33
C ALA A 76 9.09 -6.25 -4.69
N PHE A 77 8.58 -6.11 -5.91
CA PHE A 77 7.82 -4.92 -6.29
C PHE A 77 6.75 -5.23 -7.32
N TYR A 78 5.67 -4.46 -7.30
CA TYR A 78 4.55 -4.62 -8.24
C TYR A 78 3.75 -3.33 -8.37
N LEU A 79 2.91 -3.28 -9.44
CA LEU A 79 1.95 -2.20 -9.65
C LEU A 79 0.73 -2.41 -8.75
N SER A 80 0.50 -1.49 -7.81
CA SER A 80 -0.74 -1.49 -7.03
C SER A 80 -1.91 -0.97 -7.88
N ARG A 81 -3.08 -1.50 -7.64
CA ARG A 81 -4.31 -0.97 -8.24
C ARG A 81 -4.83 0.21 -7.46
N VAL A 82 -5.39 1.18 -8.17
CA VAL A 82 -6.09 2.32 -7.57
C VAL A 82 -7.41 1.84 -6.97
N GLY A 83 -7.75 2.37 -5.82
CA GLY A 83 -8.93 2.03 -5.03
C GLY A 83 -8.62 1.11 -3.86
N ALA A 84 -9.11 1.44 -2.68
CA ALA A 84 -8.79 0.73 -1.43
C ALA A 84 -9.06 -0.79 -1.52
N PRO A 85 -10.21 -1.28 -2.03
CA PRO A 85 -10.47 -2.72 -2.12
C PRO A 85 -9.43 -3.44 -2.97
N ALA A 86 -9.13 -2.92 -4.16
CA ALA A 86 -8.22 -3.56 -5.10
C ALA A 86 -6.76 -3.52 -4.61
N CYS A 87 -6.38 -2.44 -3.94
CA CYS A 87 -5.06 -2.29 -3.33
C CYS A 87 -4.86 -3.32 -2.20
N VAL A 88 -5.83 -3.44 -1.28
CA VAL A 88 -5.73 -4.33 -0.12
C VAL A 88 -5.73 -5.79 -0.53
N VAL A 89 -6.55 -6.22 -1.48
CA VAL A 89 -6.50 -7.60 -2.01
C VAL A 89 -5.09 -7.96 -2.50
N GLY A 90 -4.44 -7.06 -3.25
CA GLY A 90 -3.06 -7.29 -3.68
C GLY A 90 -2.08 -7.40 -2.51
N PHE A 91 -2.23 -6.59 -1.45
CA PHE A 91 -1.42 -6.72 -0.24
C PHE A 91 -1.61 -8.06 0.44
N GLU A 92 -2.83 -8.51 0.63
CA GLU A 92 -3.12 -9.80 1.28
C GLU A 92 -2.52 -10.98 0.51
N GLU A 93 -2.62 -10.98 -0.83
CA GLU A 93 -2.01 -12.01 -1.67
C GLU A 93 -0.48 -11.99 -1.57
N ILE A 94 0.15 -10.81 -1.58
CA ILE A 94 1.60 -10.66 -1.41
C ILE A 94 2.07 -11.10 -0.02
N VAL A 95 1.28 -10.85 1.03
CA VAL A 95 1.54 -11.40 2.38
C VAL A 95 1.47 -12.93 2.36
N ALA A 96 0.47 -13.51 1.72
CA ALA A 96 0.34 -14.97 1.59
C ALA A 96 1.51 -15.59 0.81
N MET A 97 2.09 -14.88 -0.17
CA MET A 97 3.29 -15.31 -0.89
C MET A 97 4.56 -15.28 -0.02
N GLY A 98 4.62 -14.46 1.05
CA GLY A 98 5.74 -14.44 1.99
C GLY A 98 6.28 -13.06 2.40
N ALA A 99 5.73 -11.96 1.89
CA ALA A 99 6.17 -10.62 2.28
C ALA A 99 5.74 -10.29 3.72
N LYS A 100 6.57 -9.50 4.43
CA LYS A 100 6.34 -9.11 5.83
C LYS A 100 6.41 -7.60 6.04
N LYS A 101 7.08 -6.88 5.14
CA LYS A 101 7.31 -5.44 5.25
C LYS A 101 6.93 -4.78 3.95
N PHE A 102 6.18 -3.68 4.04
CA PHE A 102 5.67 -2.98 2.86
C PHE A 102 6.08 -1.52 2.86
N VAL A 103 6.41 -1.03 1.67
CA VAL A 103 6.49 0.39 1.38
C VAL A 103 5.55 0.67 0.20
N LEU A 104 4.55 1.49 0.43
CA LEU A 104 3.65 1.97 -0.62
C LEU A 104 3.93 3.45 -0.86
N PHE A 105 4.08 3.84 -2.11
CA PHE A 105 4.22 5.25 -2.48
C PHE A 105 3.43 5.58 -3.76
N GLY A 106 3.00 6.81 -3.85
CA GLY A 106 2.22 7.30 -4.99
C GLY A 106 2.10 8.82 -4.95
N SER A 107 1.30 9.34 -5.84
CA SER A 107 0.88 10.75 -5.84
C SER A 107 -0.47 10.91 -5.16
N CYS A 108 -0.72 12.09 -4.63
CA CYS A 108 -2.02 12.48 -4.08
C CYS A 108 -2.46 13.83 -4.66
N GLY A 109 -3.76 14.10 -4.63
CA GLY A 109 -4.28 15.46 -4.81
C GLY A 109 -3.91 16.31 -3.58
N VAL A 110 -3.50 17.54 -3.83
CA VAL A 110 -3.11 18.48 -2.78
C VAL A 110 -4.30 19.37 -2.46
N LEU A 111 -4.65 19.48 -1.18
CA LEU A 111 -5.71 20.36 -0.68
C LEU A 111 -5.14 21.66 -0.09
N ASP A 112 -3.84 21.71 0.20
CA ASP A 112 -3.10 22.84 0.73
C ASP A 112 -1.77 22.98 -0.02
N ASP A 113 -1.75 23.84 -1.04
CA ASP A 113 -0.63 23.99 -1.98
C ASP A 113 0.64 24.59 -1.35
N ASP A 114 0.49 25.52 -0.42
CA ASP A 114 1.62 26.30 0.09
C ASP A 114 2.56 25.46 0.97
N SER A 115 2.01 24.48 1.67
CA SER A 115 2.76 23.66 2.62
C SER A 115 3.51 22.50 1.98
N VAL A 116 3.06 22.00 0.81
CA VAL A 116 3.49 20.68 0.26
C VAL A 116 4.37 20.78 -0.98
N LYS A 117 4.49 21.96 -1.57
CA LYS A 117 5.24 22.17 -2.82
C LYS A 117 6.66 21.61 -2.72
N ASP A 118 7.05 20.80 -3.70
CA ASP A 118 8.38 20.16 -3.81
C ASP A 118 8.81 19.31 -2.60
N LYS A 119 7.84 18.80 -1.83
CA LYS A 119 8.10 17.96 -0.65
C LYS A 119 7.44 16.59 -0.78
N LEU A 120 8.05 15.61 -0.12
CA LEU A 120 7.41 14.32 0.12
C LEU A 120 6.46 14.44 1.33
N ILE A 121 5.35 13.73 1.29
CA ILE A 121 4.40 13.70 2.40
C ILE A 121 4.55 12.36 3.11
N ILE A 122 4.80 12.39 4.42
CA ILE A 122 4.71 11.22 5.28
C ILE A 122 3.33 11.25 5.94
N PRO A 123 2.40 10.36 5.57
CA PRO A 123 1.11 10.27 6.24
C PRO A 123 1.27 9.89 7.71
N ILE A 124 0.70 10.68 8.61
CA ILE A 124 0.66 10.36 10.06
C ILE A 124 -0.73 9.90 10.50
N SER A 125 -1.75 10.22 9.72
CA SER A 125 -3.12 9.72 9.90
C SER A 125 -3.88 9.81 8.57
N ALA A 126 -5.00 9.12 8.48
CA ALA A 126 -5.89 9.17 7.33
C ALA A 126 -7.35 9.29 7.76
N ILE A 127 -8.12 10.18 7.09
CA ILE A 127 -9.58 10.21 7.17
C ILE A 127 -10.10 9.00 6.39
N ARG A 128 -10.98 8.24 7.00
CA ARG A 128 -11.55 6.99 6.48
C ARG A 128 -12.88 7.26 5.77
N ASP A 129 -12.81 7.81 4.56
CA ASP A 129 -13.97 8.07 3.71
C ASP A 129 -14.05 7.04 2.56
N GLU A 130 -13.87 5.78 2.92
CA GLU A 130 -13.90 4.60 2.05
C GLU A 130 -14.51 3.41 2.82
N GLY A 131 -14.88 2.35 2.12
CA GLY A 131 -15.55 1.20 2.74
C GLY A 131 -14.63 0.10 3.24
N THR A 132 -13.40 0.00 2.73
CA THR A 132 -12.53 -1.18 2.90
C THR A 132 -11.99 -1.32 4.30
N SER A 133 -11.47 -0.23 4.88
CA SER A 133 -10.81 -0.27 6.20
C SER A 133 -11.75 -0.69 7.34
N TYR A 134 -13.06 -0.52 7.16
CA TYR A 134 -14.09 -0.96 8.12
C TYR A 134 -14.24 -2.49 8.18
N HIS A 135 -13.64 -3.24 7.24
CA HIS A 135 -13.56 -4.69 7.31
C HIS A 135 -12.39 -5.18 8.18
N TYR A 136 -11.41 -4.32 8.47
CA TYR A 136 -10.16 -4.65 9.15
C TYR A 136 -10.05 -4.06 10.54
N ILE A 137 -10.63 -2.88 10.77
CA ILE A 137 -10.49 -2.13 12.02
C ILE A 137 -11.86 -1.58 12.43
N ALA A 138 -12.12 -1.52 13.74
CA ALA A 138 -13.35 -0.95 14.31
C ALA A 138 -13.67 0.42 13.72
N PRO A 139 -14.96 0.77 13.58
CA PRO A 139 -15.37 2.06 13.04
C PRO A 139 -14.77 3.23 13.81
N SER A 140 -14.15 4.13 13.09
CA SER A 140 -13.65 5.42 13.55
C SER A 140 -13.57 6.37 12.35
N PRO A 141 -13.65 7.69 12.54
CA PRO A 141 -13.52 8.64 11.42
C PRO A 141 -12.10 8.69 10.85
N GLU A 142 -11.11 8.38 11.66
CA GLU A 142 -9.70 8.46 11.31
C GLU A 142 -8.94 7.23 11.80
N ILE A 143 -7.78 6.99 11.20
CA ILE A 143 -6.78 6.02 11.64
C ILE A 143 -5.41 6.68 11.68
N GLU A 144 -4.62 6.38 12.70
CA GLU A 144 -3.25 6.83 12.82
C GLU A 144 -2.28 5.85 12.16
N ALA A 145 -1.21 6.39 11.57
CA ALA A 145 -0.10 5.58 11.10
C ALA A 145 0.73 5.08 12.29
N ASP A 146 1.39 3.93 12.11
CA ASP A 146 2.31 3.41 13.12
C ASP A 146 3.47 4.40 13.36
N PRO A 147 3.66 4.91 14.59
CA PRO A 147 4.69 5.91 14.90
C PRO A 147 6.12 5.42 14.60
N HIS A 148 6.36 4.12 14.71
CA HIS A 148 7.68 3.55 14.41
C HIS A 148 7.97 3.63 12.91
N SER A 149 7.01 3.29 12.07
CA SER A 149 7.12 3.40 10.61
C SER A 149 7.29 4.85 10.16
N VAL A 150 6.54 5.78 10.74
CA VAL A 150 6.71 7.22 10.50
C VAL A 150 8.14 7.66 10.81
N LYS A 151 8.67 7.24 11.97
CA LYS A 151 10.04 7.59 12.37
C LYS A 151 11.11 7.02 11.45
N ILE A 152 10.93 5.82 10.93
CA ILE A 152 11.82 5.23 9.91
C ILE A 152 11.83 6.11 8.66
N LEU A 153 10.67 6.49 8.14
CA LEU A 153 10.57 7.34 6.95
C LEU A 153 11.21 8.71 7.16
N GLU A 154 10.97 9.37 8.29
CA GLU A 154 11.64 10.63 8.67
C GLU A 154 13.17 10.50 8.62
N ASN A 155 13.70 9.47 9.26
CA ASN A 155 15.15 9.25 9.31
C ASN A 155 15.73 9.00 7.91
N VAL A 156 15.08 8.18 7.10
CA VAL A 156 15.54 7.87 5.74
C VAL A 156 15.53 9.12 4.86
N LEU A 157 14.43 9.87 4.85
CA LEU A 157 14.33 11.08 4.03
C LEU A 157 15.32 12.16 4.46
N SER A 158 15.50 12.37 5.76
CA SER A 158 16.50 13.28 6.32
C SER A 158 17.90 12.89 5.91
N ASN A 159 18.26 11.61 6.05
CA ASN A 159 19.59 11.11 5.69
C ASN A 159 19.88 11.18 4.18
N CYS A 160 18.83 11.09 3.36
CA CYS A 160 18.95 11.24 1.90
C CYS A 160 18.86 12.70 1.43
N GLY A 161 18.59 13.64 2.31
CA GLY A 161 18.46 15.07 1.98
C GLY A 161 17.18 15.42 1.21
N TYR A 162 16.15 14.59 1.28
CA TYR A 162 14.86 14.87 0.66
C TYR A 162 13.96 15.71 1.59
N PRO A 163 13.45 16.85 1.11
CA PRO A 163 12.50 17.64 1.87
C PRO A 163 11.19 16.87 2.04
N TYR A 164 10.64 16.89 3.25
CA TYR A 164 9.38 16.24 3.55
C TYR A 164 8.55 17.04 4.56
N ILE A 165 7.27 16.74 4.60
CA ILE A 165 6.36 17.17 5.66
C ILE A 165 5.62 15.95 6.21
N LYS A 166 5.07 16.10 7.40
CA LYS A 166 4.09 15.15 7.95
C LYS A 166 2.70 15.73 7.79
N GLY A 167 1.76 14.91 7.37
CA GLY A 167 0.41 15.39 7.13
C GLY A 167 -0.64 14.30 7.25
N LYS A 168 -1.88 14.73 7.39
CA LYS A 168 -3.06 13.88 7.33
C LYS A 168 -3.45 13.69 5.86
N THR A 169 -3.85 12.48 5.51
CA THR A 169 -4.43 12.18 4.19
C THR A 169 -5.93 11.95 4.30
N TRP A 170 -6.61 12.10 3.19
CA TRP A 170 -8.03 11.76 3.06
C TRP A 170 -8.15 10.68 1.99
N THR A 171 -8.64 9.50 2.39
CA THR A 171 -8.91 8.39 1.48
C THR A 171 -10.39 8.33 1.21
N SER A 172 -10.79 8.52 -0.04
CA SER A 172 -12.19 8.52 -0.47
C SER A 172 -12.40 7.60 -1.66
N ASP A 173 -13.57 6.95 -1.71
CA ASP A 173 -14.01 6.13 -2.84
C ASP A 173 -14.62 6.95 -3.98
N ALA A 174 -14.75 8.28 -3.83
CA ALA A 174 -15.46 9.13 -4.77
C ALA A 174 -14.70 10.42 -5.10
N ILE A 175 -13.69 10.30 -5.96
CA ILE A 175 -12.74 11.37 -6.31
C ILE A 175 -13.38 12.70 -6.79
N TYR A 176 -14.59 12.67 -7.34
CA TYR A 176 -15.31 13.85 -7.82
C TYR A 176 -16.38 14.34 -6.83
N ARG A 177 -16.35 13.91 -5.57
CA ARG A 177 -17.35 14.24 -4.55
C ARG A 177 -16.75 14.87 -3.30
N TYR A 178 -15.57 15.44 -3.41
CA TYR A 178 -14.97 16.24 -2.34
C TYR A 178 -15.77 17.52 -2.16
N ASN A 179 -16.49 17.63 -1.04
CA ASN A 179 -17.14 18.88 -0.62
C ASN A 179 -16.25 19.48 0.48
N VAL A 180 -15.66 20.60 0.17
CA VAL A 180 -14.88 21.42 1.13
C VAL A 180 -15.81 22.40 1.80
#